data_bb6b31492ad3498a1fb44db62c7e2a52
#
_entry.id   bb6b31492ad3498a1fb44db62c7e2a52
#
_cell.length_a   1.000
_cell.length_b   1.000
_cell.length_c   1.000
_cell.angle_alpha   90.00
_cell.angle_beta   90.00
_cell.angle_gamma   90.00
#
_symmetry.space_group_name_H-M   'P 1'
#
loop_
_entity.id
_entity.type
_entity.pdbx_description
1 polymer ?
#
loop_
_entity_poly.entity_id
_entity_poly.type
_entity_poly.pdbx_seq_one_letter_code
_entity_poly.pdbx_strand_id
1 'polypeptide(L)'
;MLKSADKLRALGLAVIRTENQAIAALQDRIGDAFVRACELMFKCEGRIVVIGMGKSGHIGSKIAATLASTGSPAFFVHPGEASHGDLGMITLKDVVLALSNSGETEEILVILPLIKRLAIPLISLTGNKHSTLAKAATINIDVSVEKEACPLGLAPTSSTTAALVMGDALAIALLSLKGFSAEDFARSHPGGLLGRRLLLLVRDIMHIDDEIPIVPITATLRDALIEMTQKGLGATAIVNNGQQLVGIFTDGDLRRALDKQVNVHRTEICEVMTTSCQTITADCLAIDALSIMQTYKITVLPVVEAQKTLIGVLHMHDLLRARVV
;
A
#
# COMPACT_ATOMS: atom_id res chain seq x y z
N MET A 1 16.94 -2.48 43.72
CA MET A 1 15.69 -1.80 44.11
C MET A 1 14.96 -1.43 42.84
N LEU A 2 13.84 -2.07 42.54
CA LEU A 2 12.92 -1.64 41.50
C LEU A 2 12.40 -0.25 41.90
N LYS A 3 12.71 0.77 41.10
CA LYS A 3 12.18 2.12 41.28
C LYS A 3 10.66 2.01 41.22
N SER A 4 9.94 2.73 42.10
CA SER A 4 8.49 2.63 42.17
C SER A 4 7.84 2.78 40.79
N ALA A 5 6.75 2.09 40.54
CA ALA A 5 6.02 2.11 39.23
C ALA A 5 5.68 3.55 38.82
N ASP A 6 5.38 4.43 39.77
CA ASP A 6 5.05 5.83 39.49
C ASP A 6 6.26 6.64 38.99
N LYS A 7 7.46 6.34 39.46
CA LYS A 7 8.69 6.98 38.96
C LYS A 7 8.96 6.56 37.49
N LEU A 8 8.74 5.28 37.14
CA LEU A 8 8.90 4.82 35.76
C LEU A 8 7.88 5.45 34.82
N ARG A 9 6.61 5.55 35.27
CA ARG A 9 5.56 6.26 34.52
C ARG A 9 5.90 7.73 34.29
N ALA A 10 6.36 8.42 35.34
CA ALA A 10 6.76 9.83 35.25
C ALA A 10 7.92 10.04 34.27
N LEU A 11 8.93 9.15 34.25
CA LEU A 11 10.03 9.20 33.30
C LEU A 11 9.56 8.98 31.84
N GLY A 12 8.72 7.99 31.60
CA GLY A 12 8.15 7.76 30.27
C GLY A 12 7.34 8.96 29.75
N LEU A 13 6.49 9.52 30.62
CA LEU A 13 5.72 10.73 30.29
C LEU A 13 6.60 11.95 30.01
N ALA A 14 7.72 12.10 30.73
CA ALA A 14 8.68 13.18 30.50
C ALA A 14 9.31 13.09 29.11
N VAL A 15 9.69 11.89 28.65
CA VAL A 15 10.22 11.66 27.28
C VAL A 15 9.18 12.09 26.25
N ILE A 16 7.96 11.57 26.34
CA ILE A 16 6.88 11.87 25.38
C ILE A 16 6.61 13.38 25.33
N ARG A 17 6.57 14.06 26.47
CA ARG A 17 6.37 15.52 26.51
C ARG A 17 7.49 16.29 25.83
N THR A 18 8.75 15.89 26.06
CA THR A 18 9.91 16.55 25.46
C THR A 18 9.93 16.36 23.94
N GLU A 19 9.68 15.16 23.45
CA GLU A 19 9.62 14.90 22.02
C GLU A 19 8.42 15.59 21.36
N ASN A 20 7.25 15.62 22.02
CA ASN A 20 6.09 16.35 21.50
C ASN A 20 6.36 17.86 21.37
N GLN A 21 7.09 18.46 22.30
CA GLN A 21 7.52 19.86 22.19
C GLN A 21 8.45 20.08 21.00
N ALA A 22 9.39 19.15 20.77
CA ALA A 22 10.30 19.20 19.63
C ALA A 22 9.55 19.10 18.29
N ILE A 23 8.56 18.21 18.18
CA ILE A 23 7.70 18.08 17.01
C ILE A 23 6.86 19.34 16.79
N ALA A 24 6.24 19.88 17.85
CA ALA A 24 5.42 21.08 17.76
C ALA A 24 6.22 22.29 17.22
N ALA A 25 7.49 22.43 17.62
CA ALA A 25 8.37 23.49 17.14
C ALA A 25 8.71 23.37 15.64
N LEU A 26 8.51 22.23 15.00
CA LEU A 26 8.72 22.08 13.56
C LEU A 26 7.68 22.85 12.73
N GLN A 27 6.52 23.17 13.28
CA GLN A 27 5.48 23.93 12.58
C GLN A 27 6.01 25.26 12.07
N ASP A 28 6.81 25.96 12.86
CA ASP A 28 7.43 27.24 12.50
C ASP A 28 8.58 27.09 11.48
N ARG A 29 8.97 25.85 11.15
CA ARG A 29 10.03 25.51 10.19
C ARG A 29 9.48 25.13 8.81
N ILE A 30 8.14 25.03 8.68
CA ILE A 30 7.46 24.81 7.39
C ILE A 30 7.32 26.15 6.68
N GLY A 31 8.43 26.64 6.15
CA GLY A 31 8.54 27.91 5.45
C GLY A 31 9.17 27.74 4.06
N ASP A 32 9.77 28.81 3.53
CA ASP A 32 10.34 28.86 2.16
C ASP A 32 11.38 27.76 1.91
N ALA A 33 12.21 27.40 2.90
CA ALA A 33 13.19 26.34 2.75
C ALA A 33 12.52 24.98 2.52
N PHE A 34 11.44 24.69 3.23
CA PHE A 34 10.64 23.47 3.04
C PHE A 34 10.01 23.43 1.64
N VAL A 35 9.37 24.52 1.23
CA VAL A 35 8.73 24.63 -0.11
C VAL A 35 9.76 24.41 -1.21
N ARG A 36 10.90 25.12 -1.16
CA ARG A 36 11.99 24.96 -2.14
C ARG A 36 12.56 23.54 -2.16
N ALA A 37 12.66 22.87 -1.02
CA ALA A 37 13.10 21.49 -0.95
C ALA A 37 12.09 20.56 -1.64
N CYS A 38 10.79 20.73 -1.40
CA CYS A 38 9.75 19.97 -2.10
C CYS A 38 9.82 20.19 -3.61
N GLU A 39 9.96 21.42 -4.06
CA GLU A 39 10.07 21.75 -5.50
C GLU A 39 11.32 21.11 -6.14
N LEU A 40 12.46 21.16 -5.44
CA LEU A 40 13.70 20.56 -5.91
C LEU A 40 13.58 19.04 -6.03
N MET A 41 13.00 18.39 -5.02
CA MET A 41 12.77 16.95 -5.04
C MET A 41 11.68 16.54 -6.06
N PHE A 42 10.67 17.37 -6.28
CA PHE A 42 9.65 17.13 -7.30
C PHE A 42 10.22 17.17 -8.73
N LYS A 43 11.16 18.06 -8.99
CA LYS A 43 11.86 18.19 -10.29
C LYS A 43 12.98 17.17 -10.49
N CYS A 44 13.24 16.31 -9.51
CA CYS A 44 14.28 15.28 -9.60
C CYS A 44 13.95 14.28 -10.72
N GLU A 45 14.82 14.20 -11.73
CA GLU A 45 14.69 13.23 -12.83
C GLU A 45 15.25 11.84 -12.48
N GLY A 46 16.07 11.77 -11.46
CA GLY A 46 16.69 10.53 -10.95
C GLY A 46 16.02 10.05 -9.67
N ARG A 47 16.82 9.82 -8.66
CA ARG A 47 16.42 9.30 -7.35
C ARG A 47 16.77 10.27 -6.23
N ILE A 48 16.04 10.21 -5.13
CA ILE A 48 16.38 10.91 -3.91
C ILE A 48 17.34 10.02 -3.11
N VAL A 49 18.58 10.43 -3.00
CA VAL A 49 19.62 9.68 -2.27
C VAL A 49 19.68 10.20 -0.84
N VAL A 50 19.26 9.39 0.10
CA VAL A 50 19.22 9.78 1.52
C VAL A 50 20.51 9.31 2.20
N ILE A 51 21.17 10.21 2.94
CA ILE A 51 22.44 9.94 3.60
C ILE A 51 22.34 10.31 5.08
N GLY A 52 22.90 9.48 5.96
CA GLY A 52 22.96 9.75 7.40
C GLY A 52 23.81 8.73 8.14
N MET A 53 24.43 9.14 9.25
CA MET A 53 25.29 8.28 10.05
C MET A 53 24.62 7.86 11.37
N GLY A 54 24.85 6.64 11.83
CA GLY A 54 24.36 6.14 13.11
C GLY A 54 22.83 6.21 13.25
N LYS A 55 22.33 6.86 14.29
CA LYS A 55 20.88 7.04 14.49
C LYS A 55 20.23 7.83 13.36
N SER A 56 20.90 8.87 12.85
CA SER A 56 20.42 9.61 11.66
C SER A 56 20.39 8.74 10.41
N GLY A 57 21.27 7.73 10.30
CA GLY A 57 21.24 6.75 9.22
C GLY A 57 20.00 5.85 9.27
N HIS A 58 19.61 5.35 10.45
CA HIS A 58 18.37 4.57 10.61
C HIS A 58 17.14 5.40 10.25
N ILE A 59 17.10 6.68 10.66
CA ILE A 59 16.02 7.60 10.28
C ILE A 59 16.04 7.87 8.76
N GLY A 60 17.22 8.10 8.19
CA GLY A 60 17.42 8.30 6.75
C GLY A 60 16.93 7.09 5.93
N SER A 61 17.26 5.88 6.36
CA SER A 61 16.76 4.65 5.72
C SER A 61 15.22 4.57 5.74
N LYS A 62 14.58 4.92 6.87
CA LYS A 62 13.10 5.00 6.95
C LYS A 62 12.55 6.06 6.02
N ILE A 63 13.14 7.24 5.96
CA ILE A 63 12.70 8.32 5.06
C ILE A 63 12.81 7.89 3.60
N ALA A 64 13.92 7.26 3.19
CA ALA A 64 14.09 6.71 1.85
C ALA A 64 13.01 5.70 1.49
N ALA A 65 12.70 4.76 2.42
CA ALA A 65 11.64 3.78 2.24
C ALA A 65 10.26 4.46 2.11
N THR A 66 9.98 5.48 2.92
CA THR A 66 8.72 6.24 2.84
C THR A 66 8.59 6.95 1.48
N LEU A 67 9.63 7.67 1.04
CA LEU A 67 9.68 8.34 -0.27
C LEU A 67 9.41 7.35 -1.40
N ALA A 68 10.12 6.22 -1.41
CA ALA A 68 9.95 5.19 -2.43
C ALA A 68 8.53 4.62 -2.46
N SER A 69 7.95 4.33 -1.29
CA SER A 69 6.60 3.80 -1.16
C SER A 69 5.49 4.81 -1.48
N THR A 70 5.81 6.10 -1.51
CA THR A 70 4.89 7.20 -1.81
C THR A 70 5.15 7.84 -3.18
N GLY A 71 5.79 7.11 -4.10
CA GLY A 71 5.94 7.52 -5.50
C GLY A 71 7.14 8.43 -5.81
N SER A 72 8.08 8.56 -4.88
CA SER A 72 9.35 9.26 -5.12
C SER A 72 10.50 8.27 -5.05
N PRO A 73 11.09 7.83 -6.19
CA PRO A 73 12.18 6.88 -6.18
C PRO A 73 13.31 7.35 -5.27
N ALA A 74 13.64 6.56 -4.26
CA ALA A 74 14.64 6.92 -3.26
C ALA A 74 15.37 5.68 -2.73
N PHE A 75 16.59 5.87 -2.25
CA PHE A 75 17.34 4.84 -1.55
C PHE A 75 18.29 5.49 -0.54
N PHE A 76 18.71 4.69 0.42
CA PHE A 76 19.63 5.12 1.46
C PHE A 76 21.06 4.70 1.12
N VAL A 77 22.03 5.59 1.34
CA VAL A 77 23.44 5.32 1.24
C VAL A 77 24.12 5.61 2.58
N HIS A 78 24.82 4.64 3.11
CA HIS A 78 25.62 4.83 4.31
C HIS A 78 26.90 5.64 3.97
N PRO A 79 27.18 6.78 4.63
CA PRO A 79 28.29 7.64 4.23
C PRO A 79 29.67 6.97 4.35
N GLY A 80 29.84 6.02 5.27
CA GLY A 80 31.03 5.19 5.35
C GLY A 80 31.24 4.33 4.10
N GLU A 81 30.22 3.66 3.60
CA GLU A 81 30.28 2.86 2.37
C GLU A 81 30.42 3.77 1.13
N ALA A 82 29.80 4.95 1.17
CA ALA A 82 29.92 5.95 0.12
C ALA A 82 31.40 6.31 -0.13
N SER A 83 32.20 6.48 0.90
CA SER A 83 33.65 6.78 0.79
C SER A 83 34.48 5.62 0.20
N HIS A 84 33.93 4.40 0.17
CA HIS A 84 34.56 3.19 -0.34
C HIS A 84 34.03 2.69 -1.69
N GLY A 85 33.16 3.47 -2.36
CA GLY A 85 32.73 3.15 -3.73
C GLY A 85 31.26 3.38 -4.02
N ASP A 86 30.36 3.34 -3.01
CA ASP A 86 28.91 3.47 -3.21
C ASP A 86 28.51 4.86 -3.72
N LEU A 87 29.39 5.86 -3.70
CA LEU A 87 29.18 7.12 -4.42
C LEU A 87 28.95 6.92 -5.92
N GLY A 88 29.45 5.84 -6.50
CA GLY A 88 29.16 5.46 -7.88
C GLY A 88 27.67 5.18 -8.18
N MET A 89 26.84 4.98 -7.16
CA MET A 89 25.39 4.83 -7.32
C MET A 89 24.67 6.15 -7.51
N ILE A 90 25.33 7.29 -7.23
CA ILE A 90 24.75 8.63 -7.32
C ILE A 90 25.03 9.21 -8.70
N THR A 91 23.99 9.70 -9.37
CA THR A 91 24.05 10.25 -10.72
C THR A 91 23.77 11.75 -10.73
N LEU A 92 24.09 12.41 -11.85
CA LEU A 92 23.84 13.86 -12.03
C LEU A 92 22.34 14.22 -12.03
N LYS A 93 21.44 13.23 -12.15
CA LYS A 93 19.99 13.41 -12.15
C LYS A 93 19.38 13.29 -10.74
N ASP A 94 20.18 12.89 -9.77
CA ASP A 94 19.71 12.65 -8.41
C ASP A 94 19.67 13.94 -7.58
N VAL A 95 18.97 13.86 -6.45
CA VAL A 95 19.01 14.87 -5.37
C VAL A 95 19.45 14.17 -4.10
N VAL A 96 20.42 14.76 -3.40
CA VAL A 96 20.89 14.23 -2.11
C VAL A 96 20.13 14.88 -0.96
N LEU A 97 19.63 14.07 -0.02
CA LEU A 97 19.06 14.47 1.26
C LEU A 97 19.95 13.97 2.40
N ALA A 98 20.72 14.85 3.01
CA ALA A 98 21.65 14.51 4.08
C ALA A 98 21.11 14.86 5.47
N LEU A 99 21.18 13.91 6.39
CA LEU A 99 20.72 14.05 7.77
C LEU A 99 21.92 14.08 8.74
N SER A 100 22.07 15.17 9.48
CA SER A 100 23.07 15.28 10.57
C SER A 100 22.63 16.35 11.56
N ASN A 101 22.33 15.97 12.80
CA ASN A 101 21.91 16.94 13.82
C ASN A 101 22.98 18.00 14.08
N SER A 102 24.26 17.61 14.24
CA SER A 102 25.37 18.56 14.39
C SER A 102 25.69 19.30 13.09
N GLY A 103 25.49 18.64 11.94
CA GLY A 103 25.94 19.07 10.63
C GLY A 103 27.47 19.03 10.44
N GLU A 104 28.18 18.35 11.36
CA GLU A 104 29.65 18.22 11.41
C GLU A 104 30.08 16.74 11.44
N THR A 105 29.23 15.82 10.97
CA THR A 105 29.55 14.38 10.91
C THR A 105 30.67 14.15 9.88
N GLU A 106 31.84 13.68 10.31
CA GLU A 106 33.02 13.55 9.47
C GLU A 106 32.80 12.73 8.20
N GLU A 107 32.14 11.58 8.31
CA GLU A 107 31.85 10.69 7.18
C GLU A 107 30.97 11.36 6.11
N ILE A 108 30.08 12.29 6.50
CA ILE A 108 29.31 13.09 5.56
C ILE A 108 30.17 14.19 4.96
N LEU A 109 31.01 14.83 5.77
CA LEU A 109 31.87 15.92 5.31
C LEU A 109 32.92 15.44 4.28
N VAL A 110 33.42 14.22 4.41
CA VAL A 110 34.37 13.61 3.44
C VAL A 110 33.77 13.48 2.04
N ILE A 111 32.47 13.21 1.91
CA ILE A 111 31.81 13.03 0.60
C ILE A 111 31.27 14.34 0.01
N LEU A 112 31.15 15.41 0.79
CA LEU A 112 30.61 16.71 0.32
C LEU A 112 31.38 17.32 -0.88
N PRO A 113 32.73 17.31 -0.92
CA PRO A 113 33.47 17.86 -2.06
C PRO A 113 33.12 17.16 -3.37
N LEU A 114 32.81 15.86 -3.33
CA LEU A 114 32.43 15.10 -4.52
C LEU A 114 31.01 15.44 -4.97
N ILE A 115 30.04 15.52 -4.04
CA ILE A 115 28.66 15.94 -4.33
C ILE A 115 28.69 17.33 -4.97
N LYS A 116 29.49 18.27 -4.43
CA LYS A 116 29.65 19.62 -4.99
C LYS A 116 30.28 19.60 -6.38
N ARG A 117 31.32 18.78 -6.58
CA ARG A 117 32.04 18.67 -7.89
C ARG A 117 31.10 18.13 -8.98
N LEU A 118 30.20 17.22 -8.62
CA LEU A 118 29.20 16.67 -9.51
C LEU A 118 28.00 17.61 -9.70
N ALA A 119 28.00 18.77 -9.03
CA ALA A 119 26.89 19.74 -9.06
C ALA A 119 25.51 19.15 -8.73
N ILE A 120 25.48 18.07 -7.92
CA ILE A 120 24.24 17.41 -7.49
C ILE A 120 23.58 18.28 -6.42
N PRO A 121 22.27 18.58 -6.56
CA PRO A 121 21.54 19.35 -5.54
C PRO A 121 21.56 18.64 -4.20
N LEU A 122 21.90 19.38 -3.14
CA LEU A 122 22.00 18.87 -1.77
C LEU A 122 21.00 19.58 -0.87
N ILE A 123 20.10 18.81 -0.27
CA ILE A 123 19.23 19.24 0.82
C ILE A 123 19.80 18.70 2.11
N SER A 124 19.86 19.51 3.17
CA SER A 124 20.27 19.04 4.49
C SER A 124 19.19 19.23 5.53
N LEU A 125 19.04 18.24 6.41
CA LEU A 125 18.27 18.32 7.65
C LEU A 125 19.27 18.43 8.80
N THR A 126 19.41 19.62 9.38
CA THR A 126 20.38 19.85 10.46
C THR A 126 19.78 20.58 11.64
N GLY A 127 20.31 20.35 12.84
CA GLY A 127 20.01 21.13 14.04
C GLY A 127 20.87 22.40 14.19
N ASN A 128 21.84 22.62 13.26
CA ASN A 128 22.73 23.77 13.29
C ASN A 128 22.87 24.40 11.92
N LYS A 129 22.16 25.51 11.70
CA LYS A 129 22.18 26.26 10.42
C LYS A 129 23.55 26.86 10.05
N HIS A 130 24.48 26.93 11.01
CA HIS A 130 25.83 27.46 10.80
C HIS A 130 26.87 26.35 10.57
N SER A 131 26.47 25.10 10.58
CA SER A 131 27.33 23.95 10.34
C SER A 131 27.90 23.90 8.93
N THR A 132 28.95 23.10 8.77
CA THR A 132 29.62 22.87 7.48
C THR A 132 28.64 22.25 6.47
N LEU A 133 27.83 21.27 6.88
CA LEU A 133 26.83 20.64 6.04
C LEU A 133 25.73 21.63 5.61
N ALA A 134 25.20 22.43 6.55
CA ALA A 134 24.17 23.41 6.27
C ALA A 134 24.64 24.50 5.27
N LYS A 135 25.87 25.00 5.41
CA LYS A 135 26.49 25.97 4.49
C LYS A 135 26.80 25.37 3.12
N ALA A 136 27.07 24.07 3.08
CA ALA A 136 27.38 23.37 1.84
C ALA A 136 26.13 23.01 1.03
N ALA A 137 24.97 22.92 1.69
CA ALA A 137 23.71 22.51 1.08
C ALA A 137 23.13 23.58 0.16
N THR A 138 22.47 23.17 -0.91
CA THR A 138 21.63 24.04 -1.76
C THR A 138 20.46 24.58 -0.95
N ILE A 139 19.88 23.75 -0.07
CA ILE A 139 18.81 24.09 0.84
C ILE A 139 19.08 23.40 2.19
N ASN A 140 19.07 24.18 3.27
CA ASN A 140 19.08 23.64 4.61
C ASN A 140 17.69 23.80 5.26
N ILE A 141 17.15 22.71 5.79
CA ILE A 141 15.93 22.72 6.61
C ILE A 141 16.38 22.56 8.08
N ASP A 142 15.98 23.48 8.90
CA ASP A 142 16.27 23.48 10.32
C ASP A 142 15.37 22.47 11.05
N VAL A 143 15.97 21.44 11.63
CA VAL A 143 15.32 20.45 12.48
C VAL A 143 15.88 20.47 13.90
N SER A 144 16.40 21.65 14.34
CA SER A 144 16.95 21.83 15.67
C SER A 144 15.90 21.55 16.75
N VAL A 145 16.36 21.00 17.87
CA VAL A 145 15.56 20.75 19.06
C VAL A 145 16.17 21.47 20.26
N GLU A 146 15.35 21.88 21.20
CA GLU A 146 15.81 22.56 22.40
C GLU A 146 16.68 21.64 23.26
N LYS A 147 16.26 20.38 23.42
CA LYS A 147 16.98 19.36 24.19
C LYS A 147 16.59 17.95 23.76
N GLU A 148 17.49 17.02 24.04
CA GLU A 148 17.18 15.60 23.95
C GLU A 148 16.32 15.15 25.15
N ALA A 149 15.47 14.14 24.94
CA ALA A 149 14.69 13.56 26.04
C ALA A 149 15.57 12.66 26.94
N CYS A 150 16.77 12.31 26.52
CA CYS A 150 17.75 11.62 27.32
C CYS A 150 18.22 12.52 28.49
N PRO A 151 18.11 12.09 29.76
CA PRO A 151 18.55 12.89 30.91
C PRO A 151 20.03 13.25 30.90
N LEU A 152 20.86 12.50 30.19
CA LEU A 152 22.29 12.75 30.03
C LEU A 152 22.59 13.64 28.81
N GLY A 153 21.59 13.93 27.97
CA GLY A 153 21.78 14.68 26.73
C GLY A 153 22.62 13.96 25.66
N LEU A 154 22.94 12.66 25.84
CA LEU A 154 23.86 11.91 24.98
C LEU A 154 23.15 11.07 23.91
N ALA A 155 22.01 10.48 24.26
CA ALA A 155 21.27 9.64 23.31
C ALA A 155 20.36 10.50 22.43
N PRO A 156 20.50 10.44 21.09
CA PRO A 156 19.61 11.11 20.15
C PRO A 156 18.19 10.54 20.31
N THR A 157 17.24 11.41 20.61
CA THR A 157 15.81 11.11 20.83
C THR A 157 14.96 12.17 20.14
N SER A 158 14.79 13.35 20.72
CA SER A 158 14.05 14.47 20.14
C SER A 158 14.59 14.86 18.76
N SER A 159 15.90 14.91 18.59
CA SER A 159 16.53 15.26 17.30
C SER A 159 16.22 14.23 16.19
N THR A 160 16.23 12.94 16.52
CA THR A 160 15.90 11.90 15.56
C THR A 160 14.42 11.87 15.23
N THR A 161 13.57 12.10 16.21
CA THR A 161 12.12 12.21 16.03
C THR A 161 11.76 13.43 15.15
N ALA A 162 12.39 14.59 15.40
CA ALA A 162 12.20 15.80 14.60
C ALA A 162 12.62 15.58 13.13
N ALA A 163 13.79 14.96 12.90
CA ALA A 163 14.28 14.64 11.56
C ALA A 163 13.33 13.65 10.83
N LEU A 164 12.80 12.65 11.54
CA LEU A 164 11.83 11.70 11.01
C LEU A 164 10.54 12.40 10.55
N VAL A 165 9.95 13.22 11.42
CA VAL A 165 8.69 13.93 11.13
C VAL A 165 8.87 14.90 9.97
N MET A 166 9.99 15.61 9.90
CA MET A 166 10.30 16.48 8.76
C MET A 166 10.45 15.68 7.44
N GLY A 167 11.10 14.53 7.49
CA GLY A 167 11.20 13.63 6.35
C GLY A 167 9.85 13.10 5.88
N ASP A 168 8.96 12.76 6.80
CA ASP A 168 7.59 12.35 6.48
C ASP A 168 6.79 13.50 5.88
N ALA A 169 6.96 14.73 6.38
CA ALA A 169 6.32 15.92 5.82
C ALA A 169 6.75 16.16 4.37
N LEU A 170 8.04 16.02 4.05
CA LEU A 170 8.57 16.08 2.69
C LEU A 170 7.95 14.99 1.79
N ALA A 171 7.93 13.75 2.26
CA ALA A 171 7.41 12.61 1.49
C ALA A 171 5.91 12.78 1.17
N ILE A 172 5.10 13.21 2.13
CA ILE A 172 3.66 13.41 1.95
C ILE A 172 3.36 14.64 1.08
N ALA A 173 4.14 15.72 1.21
CA ALA A 173 4.03 16.86 0.29
C ALA A 173 4.31 16.44 -1.16
N LEU A 174 5.35 15.63 -1.39
CA LEU A 174 5.66 15.10 -2.72
C LEU A 174 4.59 14.15 -3.25
N LEU A 175 4.05 13.28 -2.41
CA LEU A 175 2.92 12.41 -2.76
C LEU A 175 1.76 13.25 -3.32
N SER A 176 1.38 14.33 -2.63
CA SER A 176 0.31 15.24 -3.07
C SER A 176 0.66 15.97 -4.35
N LEU A 177 1.88 16.50 -4.48
CA LEU A 177 2.33 17.20 -5.70
C LEU A 177 2.35 16.28 -6.93
N LYS A 178 2.67 15.00 -6.76
CA LYS A 178 2.71 14.00 -7.84
C LYS A 178 1.33 13.43 -8.17
N GLY A 179 0.30 13.72 -7.40
CA GLY A 179 -1.02 13.12 -7.57
C GLY A 179 -1.03 11.61 -7.37
N PHE A 180 -0.14 11.09 -6.48
CA PHE A 180 0.03 9.67 -6.22
C PHE A 180 -1.25 9.08 -5.62
N SER A 181 -1.80 8.08 -6.30
CA SER A 181 -3.10 7.48 -5.99
C SER A 181 -2.98 6.27 -5.05
N ALA A 182 -4.13 5.80 -4.54
CA ALA A 182 -4.20 4.54 -3.80
C ALA A 182 -3.83 3.34 -4.68
N GLU A 183 -4.10 3.39 -5.99
CA GLU A 183 -3.71 2.36 -6.95
C GLU A 183 -2.19 2.31 -7.13
N ASP A 184 -1.53 3.47 -7.21
CA ASP A 184 -0.07 3.54 -7.26
C ASP A 184 0.57 2.98 -5.98
N PHE A 185 -0.05 3.26 -4.82
CA PHE A 185 0.38 2.68 -3.55
C PHE A 185 0.25 1.16 -3.55
N ALA A 186 -0.85 0.63 -4.06
CA ALA A 186 -1.10 -0.81 -4.18
C ALA A 186 -0.03 -1.50 -5.05
N ARG A 187 0.34 -0.88 -6.19
CA ARG A 187 1.44 -1.38 -7.06
C ARG A 187 2.77 -1.46 -6.32
N SER A 188 3.04 -0.52 -5.42
CA SER A 188 4.24 -0.53 -4.58
C SER A 188 4.19 -1.56 -3.45
N HIS A 189 3.00 -2.05 -3.08
CA HIS A 189 2.76 -2.99 -1.97
C HIS A 189 1.88 -4.19 -2.39
N PRO A 190 2.24 -4.96 -3.41
CA PRO A 190 1.37 -6.00 -3.98
C PRO A 190 1.01 -7.12 -2.99
N GLY A 191 1.87 -7.42 -2.03
CA GLY A 191 1.65 -8.44 -1.00
C GLY A 191 0.78 -8.00 0.19
N GLY A 192 0.49 -6.71 0.34
CA GLY A 192 -0.32 -6.16 1.42
C GLY A 192 -1.83 -6.35 1.21
N LEU A 193 -2.63 -6.22 2.28
CA LEU A 193 -4.10 -6.25 2.18
C LEU A 193 -4.63 -5.23 1.17
N LEU A 194 -4.07 -4.03 1.17
CA LEU A 194 -4.48 -2.96 0.25
C LEU A 194 -4.13 -3.31 -1.20
N GLY A 195 -2.95 -3.89 -1.45
CA GLY A 195 -2.54 -4.34 -2.79
C GLY A 195 -3.50 -5.40 -3.35
N ARG A 196 -3.87 -6.40 -2.57
CA ARG A 196 -4.84 -7.44 -2.97
C ARG A 196 -6.20 -6.84 -3.28
N ARG A 197 -6.71 -5.92 -2.45
CA ARG A 197 -8.00 -5.27 -2.68
C ARG A 197 -8.06 -4.47 -3.98
N LEU A 198 -6.96 -3.82 -4.35
CA LEU A 198 -6.91 -2.86 -5.46
C LEU A 198 -6.34 -3.43 -6.75
N LEU A 199 -5.75 -4.63 -6.72
CA LEU A 199 -5.08 -5.21 -7.90
C LEU A 199 -5.60 -6.59 -8.30
N LEU A 200 -6.26 -7.33 -7.38
CA LEU A 200 -6.73 -8.68 -7.67
C LEU A 200 -7.95 -8.63 -8.58
N LEU A 201 -7.88 -9.29 -9.71
CA LEU A 201 -8.96 -9.40 -10.67
C LEU A 201 -9.82 -10.65 -10.40
N VAL A 202 -11.04 -10.64 -10.88
CA VAL A 202 -11.96 -11.78 -10.82
C VAL A 202 -11.34 -13.01 -11.47
N ARG A 203 -10.67 -12.87 -12.63
CA ARG A 203 -10.00 -13.97 -13.34
C ARG A 203 -8.90 -14.69 -12.55
N ASP A 204 -8.29 -14.01 -11.57
CA ASP A 204 -7.19 -14.57 -10.78
C ASP A 204 -7.67 -15.56 -9.71
N ILE A 205 -8.99 -15.56 -9.42
CA ILE A 205 -9.58 -16.33 -8.32
C ILE A 205 -10.89 -17.05 -8.66
N MET A 206 -11.43 -16.86 -9.88
CA MET A 206 -12.65 -17.56 -10.31
C MET A 206 -12.38 -19.04 -10.61
N HIS A 207 -13.41 -19.85 -10.49
CA HIS A 207 -13.43 -21.23 -10.99
C HIS A 207 -13.62 -21.21 -12.51
N ILE A 208 -12.86 -22.06 -13.21
CA ILE A 208 -12.85 -22.17 -14.68
C ILE A 208 -13.04 -23.64 -15.13
N ASP A 209 -13.31 -23.82 -16.40
CA ASP A 209 -13.36 -25.12 -17.06
C ASP A 209 -14.25 -26.14 -16.30
N ASP A 210 -13.70 -27.28 -15.95
CA ASP A 210 -14.42 -28.36 -15.27
C ASP A 210 -14.88 -28.01 -13.84
N GLU A 211 -14.43 -26.90 -13.27
CA GLU A 211 -14.88 -26.46 -11.94
C GLU A 211 -16.20 -25.67 -11.99
N ILE A 212 -16.62 -25.25 -13.17
CA ILE A 212 -17.87 -24.48 -13.34
C ILE A 212 -19.06 -25.42 -13.19
N PRO A 213 -19.98 -25.20 -12.23
CA PRO A 213 -21.24 -25.92 -12.13
C PRO A 213 -22.17 -25.47 -13.27
N ILE A 214 -22.31 -26.29 -14.30
CA ILE A 214 -23.04 -25.93 -15.53
C ILE A 214 -23.95 -27.06 -16.02
N VAL A 215 -25.16 -26.69 -16.43
CA VAL A 215 -26.06 -27.60 -17.13
C VAL A 215 -26.72 -26.92 -18.32
N PRO A 216 -27.11 -27.65 -19.37
CA PRO A 216 -27.87 -27.10 -20.48
C PRO A 216 -29.32 -26.76 -20.05
N ILE A 217 -29.95 -25.82 -20.73
CA ILE A 217 -31.33 -25.37 -20.48
C ILE A 217 -32.35 -26.50 -20.52
N THR A 218 -32.02 -27.59 -21.23
CA THR A 218 -32.87 -28.79 -21.38
C THR A 218 -32.66 -29.85 -20.27
N ALA A 219 -31.76 -29.57 -19.33
CA ALA A 219 -31.51 -30.47 -18.21
C ALA A 219 -32.71 -30.54 -17.25
N THR A 220 -32.79 -31.63 -16.50
CA THR A 220 -33.76 -31.75 -15.44
C THR A 220 -33.26 -31.05 -14.16
N LEU A 221 -34.21 -30.72 -13.25
CA LEU A 221 -33.86 -30.21 -11.93
C LEU A 221 -32.90 -31.18 -11.18
N ARG A 222 -33.10 -32.50 -11.34
CA ARG A 222 -32.19 -33.52 -10.78
C ARG A 222 -30.78 -33.35 -11.26
N ASP A 223 -30.55 -33.15 -12.57
CA ASP A 223 -29.22 -33.02 -13.15
C ASP A 223 -28.51 -31.77 -12.58
N ALA A 224 -29.25 -30.67 -12.49
CA ALA A 224 -28.72 -29.44 -11.87
C ALA A 224 -28.32 -29.62 -10.39
N LEU A 225 -29.09 -30.39 -9.61
CA LEU A 225 -28.78 -30.70 -8.21
C LEU A 225 -27.55 -31.62 -8.06
N ILE A 226 -27.37 -32.58 -8.98
CA ILE A 226 -26.19 -33.43 -9.01
C ILE A 226 -24.95 -32.59 -9.27
N GLU A 227 -24.98 -31.74 -10.30
CA GLU A 227 -23.90 -30.83 -10.68
C GLU A 227 -23.56 -29.87 -9.54
N MET A 228 -24.58 -29.23 -8.93
CA MET A 228 -24.41 -28.33 -7.79
C MET A 228 -23.70 -29.01 -6.60
N THR A 229 -24.06 -30.27 -6.32
CA THR A 229 -23.46 -31.05 -5.23
C THR A 229 -22.04 -31.45 -5.56
N GLN A 230 -21.75 -31.87 -6.79
CA GLN A 230 -20.41 -32.28 -7.22
C GLN A 230 -19.40 -31.15 -7.18
N LYS A 231 -19.80 -29.94 -7.61
CA LYS A 231 -18.93 -28.75 -7.65
C LYS A 231 -18.89 -28.00 -6.31
N GLY A 232 -19.89 -28.18 -5.44
CA GLY A 232 -19.88 -27.67 -4.07
C GLY A 232 -19.99 -26.15 -3.92
N LEU A 233 -20.48 -25.44 -4.95
CA LEU A 233 -20.60 -23.98 -4.92
C LEU A 233 -22.02 -23.49 -4.54
N GLY A 234 -22.97 -24.40 -4.24
CA GLY A 234 -24.32 -24.05 -3.85
C GLY A 234 -25.16 -23.38 -4.94
N ALA A 235 -24.71 -23.45 -6.18
CA ALA A 235 -25.39 -22.92 -7.37
C ALA A 235 -24.99 -23.72 -8.61
N THR A 236 -25.82 -23.66 -9.66
CA THR A 236 -25.56 -24.21 -11.00
C THR A 236 -25.96 -23.18 -12.03
N ALA A 237 -25.06 -22.87 -12.94
CA ALA A 237 -25.33 -22.00 -14.08
C ALA A 237 -26.06 -22.77 -15.19
N ILE A 238 -27.05 -22.16 -15.81
CA ILE A 238 -27.81 -22.73 -16.90
C ILE A 238 -27.44 -22.01 -18.20
N VAL A 239 -27.04 -22.78 -19.21
CA VAL A 239 -26.62 -22.24 -20.50
C VAL A 239 -27.45 -22.79 -21.66
N ASN A 240 -27.50 -22.01 -22.75
CA ASN A 240 -28.04 -22.46 -24.04
C ASN A 240 -26.98 -23.22 -24.86
N ASN A 241 -27.34 -23.67 -26.05
CA ASN A 241 -26.45 -24.40 -26.96
C ASN A 241 -25.22 -23.59 -27.40
N GLY A 242 -25.24 -22.26 -27.25
CA GLY A 242 -24.12 -21.35 -27.55
C GLY A 242 -23.27 -21.00 -26.32
N GLN A 243 -23.35 -21.75 -25.22
CA GLN A 243 -22.66 -21.49 -23.96
C GLN A 243 -22.99 -20.12 -23.32
N GLN A 244 -24.11 -19.52 -23.72
CA GLN A 244 -24.57 -18.26 -23.15
C GLN A 244 -25.37 -18.54 -21.87
N LEU A 245 -25.06 -17.79 -20.82
CA LEU A 245 -25.77 -17.84 -19.54
C LEU A 245 -27.22 -17.38 -19.72
N VAL A 246 -28.17 -18.25 -19.40
CA VAL A 246 -29.63 -17.96 -19.49
C VAL A 246 -30.28 -17.92 -18.12
N GLY A 247 -29.61 -18.46 -17.10
CA GLY A 247 -30.11 -18.45 -15.74
C GLY A 247 -29.15 -19.06 -14.73
N ILE A 248 -29.53 -19.04 -13.47
CA ILE A 248 -28.85 -19.69 -12.36
C ILE A 248 -29.86 -20.40 -11.48
N PHE A 249 -29.47 -21.53 -10.90
CA PHE A 249 -30.26 -22.24 -9.91
C PHE A 249 -29.41 -22.38 -8.62
N THR A 250 -29.98 -21.98 -7.49
CA THR A 250 -29.29 -21.91 -6.20
C THR A 250 -30.01 -22.70 -5.12
N ASP A 251 -29.39 -22.90 -3.94
CA ASP A 251 -30.04 -23.46 -2.76
C ASP A 251 -31.34 -22.72 -2.37
N GLY A 252 -31.41 -21.41 -2.62
CA GLY A 252 -32.62 -20.63 -2.43
C GLY A 252 -33.74 -21.01 -3.40
N ASP A 253 -33.41 -21.30 -4.65
CA ASP A 253 -34.34 -21.75 -5.68
C ASP A 253 -34.85 -23.16 -5.37
N LEU A 254 -33.97 -24.04 -4.87
CA LEU A 254 -34.34 -25.38 -4.43
C LEU A 254 -35.38 -25.34 -3.33
N ARG A 255 -35.20 -24.50 -2.30
CA ARG A 255 -36.22 -24.36 -1.23
C ARG A 255 -37.56 -23.92 -1.79
N ARG A 256 -37.57 -22.94 -2.70
CA ARG A 256 -38.81 -22.48 -3.37
C ARG A 256 -39.46 -23.56 -4.23
N ALA A 257 -38.66 -24.38 -4.92
CA ALA A 257 -39.16 -25.48 -5.71
C ALA A 257 -39.78 -26.59 -4.83
N LEU A 258 -39.17 -26.91 -3.70
CA LEU A 258 -39.69 -27.87 -2.71
C LEU A 258 -41.00 -27.39 -2.08
N ASP A 259 -41.13 -26.11 -1.70
CA ASP A 259 -42.36 -25.52 -1.17
C ASP A 259 -43.54 -25.62 -2.17
N LYS A 260 -43.23 -25.53 -3.46
CA LYS A 260 -44.19 -25.70 -4.56
C LYS A 260 -44.47 -27.16 -4.91
N GLN A 261 -43.86 -28.11 -4.21
CA GLN A 261 -43.99 -29.57 -4.44
C GLN A 261 -43.60 -29.99 -5.87
N VAL A 262 -42.60 -29.33 -6.45
CA VAL A 262 -42.10 -29.60 -7.80
C VAL A 262 -41.46 -31.01 -7.85
N ASN A 263 -41.75 -31.76 -8.93
CA ASN A 263 -41.17 -33.08 -9.15
C ASN A 263 -39.73 -32.99 -9.65
N VAL A 264 -38.75 -33.19 -8.76
CA VAL A 264 -37.33 -33.09 -9.04
C VAL A 264 -36.83 -33.92 -10.24
N HIS A 265 -37.46 -35.07 -10.51
CA HIS A 265 -37.04 -35.99 -11.55
C HIS A 265 -37.64 -35.68 -12.95
N ARG A 266 -38.67 -34.83 -13.02
CA ARG A 266 -39.37 -34.59 -14.27
C ARG A 266 -39.41 -33.14 -14.72
N THR A 267 -39.23 -32.21 -13.76
CA THR A 267 -39.28 -30.77 -14.04
C THR A 267 -37.99 -30.34 -14.76
N GLU A 268 -38.14 -29.62 -15.84
CA GLU A 268 -37.03 -29.00 -16.55
C GLU A 268 -36.46 -27.82 -15.74
N ILE A 269 -35.15 -27.64 -15.75
CA ILE A 269 -34.49 -26.59 -14.98
C ILE A 269 -34.94 -25.19 -15.35
N CYS A 270 -35.33 -24.96 -16.60
CA CYS A 270 -35.83 -23.69 -17.10
C CYS A 270 -37.13 -23.21 -16.43
N GLU A 271 -37.95 -24.14 -15.86
CA GLU A 271 -39.19 -23.81 -15.17
C GLU A 271 -38.97 -23.24 -13.77
N VAL A 272 -37.80 -23.51 -13.16
CA VAL A 272 -37.51 -23.22 -11.75
C VAL A 272 -36.28 -22.34 -11.54
N MET A 273 -35.46 -22.10 -12.59
CA MET A 273 -34.27 -21.25 -12.51
C MET A 273 -34.62 -19.77 -12.33
N THR A 274 -33.66 -19.01 -11.80
CA THR A 274 -33.69 -17.55 -11.80
C THR A 274 -33.04 -17.02 -13.08
N THR A 275 -33.81 -16.33 -13.94
CA THR A 275 -33.34 -15.83 -15.26
C THR A 275 -32.60 -14.50 -15.17
N SER A 276 -32.90 -13.66 -14.16
CA SER A 276 -32.30 -12.34 -13.94
C SER A 276 -31.21 -12.44 -12.88
N CYS A 277 -30.12 -13.13 -13.17
CA CYS A 277 -28.97 -13.23 -12.26
C CYS A 277 -27.96 -12.09 -12.47
N GLN A 278 -27.30 -11.69 -11.40
CA GLN A 278 -26.16 -10.77 -11.46
C GLN A 278 -24.95 -11.50 -12.06
N THR A 279 -24.17 -10.78 -12.86
CA THR A 279 -22.96 -11.29 -13.50
C THR A 279 -21.83 -10.28 -13.38
N ILE A 280 -20.59 -10.72 -13.60
CA ILE A 280 -19.41 -9.86 -13.62
C ILE A 280 -18.51 -10.29 -14.79
N THR A 281 -17.58 -9.42 -15.20
CA THR A 281 -16.54 -9.76 -16.17
C THR A 281 -15.24 -10.15 -15.48
N ALA A 282 -14.40 -10.93 -16.15
CA ALA A 282 -13.14 -11.43 -15.61
C ALA A 282 -12.13 -10.31 -15.29
N ASP A 283 -12.21 -9.19 -16.00
CA ASP A 283 -11.31 -8.04 -15.84
C ASP A 283 -11.71 -7.07 -14.71
N CYS A 284 -12.85 -7.28 -14.08
CA CYS A 284 -13.27 -6.50 -12.91
C CYS A 284 -12.41 -6.83 -11.70
N LEU A 285 -12.29 -5.88 -10.77
CA LEU A 285 -11.62 -6.12 -9.50
C LEU A 285 -12.42 -7.09 -8.61
N ALA A 286 -11.71 -7.92 -7.86
CA ALA A 286 -12.33 -8.83 -6.90
C ALA A 286 -13.15 -8.09 -5.83
N ILE A 287 -12.78 -6.87 -5.49
CA ILE A 287 -13.53 -6.02 -4.56
C ILE A 287 -14.88 -5.57 -5.13
N ASP A 288 -14.99 -5.39 -6.45
CA ASP A 288 -16.25 -5.05 -7.11
C ASP A 288 -17.22 -6.25 -7.07
N ALA A 289 -16.67 -7.47 -7.27
CA ALA A 289 -17.45 -8.69 -7.09
C ALA A 289 -18.02 -8.81 -5.67
N LEU A 290 -17.20 -8.50 -4.65
CA LEU A 290 -17.63 -8.47 -3.25
C LEU A 290 -18.78 -7.48 -3.05
N SER A 291 -18.67 -6.28 -3.59
CA SER A 291 -19.70 -5.23 -3.50
C SER A 291 -21.04 -5.68 -4.12
N ILE A 292 -21.01 -6.35 -5.28
CA ILE A 292 -22.17 -6.94 -5.93
C ILE A 292 -22.78 -8.03 -5.04
N MET A 293 -21.94 -8.97 -4.54
CA MET A 293 -22.41 -10.06 -3.68
C MET A 293 -23.09 -9.55 -2.40
N GLN A 294 -22.52 -8.51 -1.77
CA GLN A 294 -23.10 -7.89 -0.57
C GLN A 294 -24.40 -7.15 -0.86
N THR A 295 -24.44 -6.36 -1.93
CA THR A 295 -25.61 -5.56 -2.32
C THR A 295 -26.80 -6.45 -2.62
N TYR A 296 -26.59 -7.52 -3.38
CA TYR A 296 -27.65 -8.44 -3.80
C TYR A 296 -27.84 -9.63 -2.86
N LYS A 297 -27.03 -9.72 -1.79
CA LYS A 297 -27.06 -10.81 -0.79
C LYS A 297 -26.93 -12.19 -1.43
N ILE A 298 -25.99 -12.32 -2.36
CA ILE A 298 -25.66 -13.56 -3.09
C ILE A 298 -24.26 -14.03 -2.74
N THR A 299 -24.01 -15.33 -2.83
CA THR A 299 -22.71 -15.95 -2.54
C THR A 299 -22.00 -16.47 -3.78
N VAL A 300 -22.68 -16.52 -4.91
CA VAL A 300 -22.17 -17.00 -6.19
C VAL A 300 -22.44 -15.95 -7.27
N LEU A 301 -21.44 -15.72 -8.11
CA LEU A 301 -21.50 -14.75 -9.19
C LEU A 301 -20.96 -15.36 -10.47
N PRO A 302 -21.78 -15.62 -11.49
CA PRO A 302 -21.31 -16.07 -12.80
C PRO A 302 -20.43 -15.01 -13.45
N VAL A 303 -19.31 -15.46 -14.04
CA VAL A 303 -18.37 -14.62 -14.78
C VAL A 303 -18.60 -14.82 -16.26
N VAL A 304 -18.86 -13.71 -16.97
CA VAL A 304 -19.25 -13.75 -18.38
C VAL A 304 -18.38 -12.83 -19.23
N GLU A 305 -18.24 -13.19 -20.50
CA GLU A 305 -17.70 -12.35 -21.56
C GLU A 305 -18.78 -11.71 -22.43
N ALA A 306 -18.38 -11.19 -23.60
CA ALA A 306 -19.28 -10.63 -24.58
C ALA A 306 -20.43 -11.60 -24.90
N GLN A 307 -21.63 -11.05 -25.15
CA GLN A 307 -22.86 -11.82 -25.44
C GLN A 307 -23.28 -12.79 -24.34
N LYS A 308 -22.86 -12.54 -23.08
CA LYS A 308 -23.15 -13.40 -21.90
C LYS A 308 -22.58 -14.81 -21.97
N THR A 309 -21.50 -15.05 -22.72
CA THR A 309 -20.82 -16.33 -22.72
C THR A 309 -20.24 -16.61 -21.33
N LEU A 310 -20.60 -17.72 -20.71
CA LEU A 310 -20.12 -18.12 -19.39
C LEU A 310 -18.69 -18.62 -19.50
N ILE A 311 -17.77 -18.00 -18.73
CA ILE A 311 -16.33 -18.34 -18.72
C ILE A 311 -15.83 -18.72 -17.34
N GLY A 312 -16.60 -18.49 -16.30
CA GLY A 312 -16.22 -18.82 -14.92
C GLY A 312 -17.35 -18.61 -13.92
N VAL A 313 -17.07 -18.98 -12.70
CA VAL A 313 -17.93 -18.72 -11.54
C VAL A 313 -17.06 -18.30 -10.36
N LEU A 314 -17.47 -17.26 -9.65
CA LEU A 314 -16.84 -16.78 -8.43
C LEU A 314 -17.72 -17.04 -7.22
N HIS A 315 -17.15 -17.64 -6.18
CA HIS A 315 -17.84 -17.88 -4.93
C HIS A 315 -17.29 -16.95 -3.81
N MET A 316 -18.11 -16.59 -2.85
CA MET A 316 -17.72 -15.75 -1.70
C MET A 316 -16.51 -16.30 -0.93
N HIS A 317 -16.36 -17.63 -0.84
CA HIS A 317 -15.21 -18.26 -0.19
C HIS A 317 -13.88 -17.99 -0.93
N ASP A 318 -13.91 -17.75 -2.23
CA ASP A 318 -12.70 -17.43 -3.00
C ASP A 318 -12.20 -16.04 -2.64
N LEU A 319 -13.12 -15.08 -2.46
CA LEU A 319 -12.80 -13.74 -1.96
C LEU A 319 -12.22 -13.77 -0.54
N LEU A 320 -12.78 -14.61 0.35
CA LEU A 320 -12.27 -14.83 1.70
C LEU A 320 -10.86 -15.46 1.67
N ARG A 321 -10.68 -16.50 0.86
CA ARG A 321 -9.41 -17.23 0.70
C ARG A 321 -8.31 -16.31 0.13
N ALA A 322 -8.68 -15.45 -0.81
CA ALA A 322 -7.82 -14.43 -1.41
C ALA A 322 -7.58 -13.22 -0.48
N ARG A 323 -8.21 -13.16 0.69
CA ARG A 323 -8.11 -12.05 1.66
C ARG A 323 -8.49 -10.70 1.06
N VAL A 324 -9.54 -10.67 0.23
CA VAL A 324 -10.14 -9.44 -0.28
C VAL A 324 -11.02 -8.79 0.79
N VAL A 325 -11.48 -9.62 1.73
CA VAL A 325 -12.32 -9.24 2.87
C VAL A 325 -11.50 -9.19 4.14
#